data_ac8a348f266f108cf064f98391dba8be
#
_entry.id   ac8a348f266f108cf064f98391dba8be
#
_cell.length_a   1.000
_cell.length_b   1.000
_cell.length_c   1.000
_cell.angle_alpha   90.00
_cell.angle_beta   90.00
_cell.angle_gamma   90.00
#
_symmetry.space_group_name_H-M   'P 1'
#
loop_
_entity.id
_entity.type
_entity.pdbx_description
1 polymer ?
#
loop_
_entity_poly.entity_id
_entity_poly.type
_entity_poly.pdbx_seq_one_letter_code
_entity_poly.pdbx_strand_id
1 'polypeptide(L)'
;MCIRDRLYLGANNRKHSFHTPTFSNISKKMTLESRIVVLRKFDEEKLFLNFHTDFRSPKILDLKKNNNSSFLFYDHSIKIQLRIKTISSINNQNEIAKQSWDLTQLSSRKCYLTKKRPSSKTNIPEDGLPKHLQGIDPTKNESEGGYNNFAVIQNKIESIDWLYLSYSGHKRLGINFKNNIPEFSWLIP
;
A
#
# COMPACT_ATOMS: atom_id res chain seq x y z
N MET A 1 -10.80 20.68 -2.36
CA MET A 1 -10.63 19.33 -1.77
C MET A 1 -9.17 19.14 -1.40
N CYS A 2 -8.87 18.85 -0.15
CA CYS A 2 -7.49 18.79 0.36
C CYS A 2 -6.82 17.41 0.11
N ILE A 3 -5.51 17.33 0.31
CA ILE A 3 -4.74 16.07 0.15
C ILE A 3 -5.28 14.99 1.08
N ARG A 4 -5.62 15.35 2.33
CA ARG A 4 -6.14 14.42 3.34
C ARG A 4 -7.45 13.76 2.90
N ASP A 5 -8.40 14.54 2.39
CA ASP A 5 -9.68 14.02 1.89
C ASP A 5 -9.46 12.99 0.78
N ARG A 6 -8.49 13.24 -0.13
CA ARG A 6 -8.18 12.32 -1.22
C ARG A 6 -7.56 11.01 -0.74
N LEU A 7 -6.63 11.09 0.20
CA LEU A 7 -6.05 9.89 0.80
C LEU A 7 -7.11 9.08 1.56
N TYR A 8 -8.00 9.77 2.29
CA TYR A 8 -9.12 9.14 2.97
C TYR A 8 -10.09 8.46 1.97
N LEU A 9 -10.48 9.17 0.91
CA LEU A 9 -11.33 8.62 -0.14
C LEU A 9 -10.65 7.46 -0.86
N GLY A 10 -9.33 7.55 -1.13
CA GLY A 10 -8.56 6.47 -1.72
C GLY A 10 -8.59 5.20 -0.88
N ALA A 11 -8.55 5.31 0.44
CA ALA A 11 -8.63 4.16 1.34
C ALA A 11 -10.03 3.53 1.38
N ASN A 12 -11.09 4.33 1.24
CA ASN A 12 -12.47 3.92 1.51
C ASN A 12 -13.33 3.72 0.25
N ASN A 13 -12.90 4.21 -0.92
CA ASN A 13 -13.64 4.11 -2.18
C ASN A 13 -12.80 3.43 -3.26
N ARG A 14 -13.20 2.21 -3.65
CA ARG A 14 -12.52 1.39 -4.68
C ARG A 14 -12.44 2.05 -6.07
N LYS A 15 -13.33 3.00 -6.36
CA LYS A 15 -13.37 3.72 -7.64
C LYS A 15 -12.52 4.99 -7.64
N HIS A 16 -12.02 5.43 -6.48
CA HIS A 16 -11.21 6.61 -6.38
C HIS A 16 -9.80 6.36 -6.96
N SER A 17 -9.26 7.30 -7.72
CA SER A 17 -7.94 7.21 -8.36
C SER A 17 -6.78 6.94 -7.39
N PHE A 18 -6.93 7.34 -6.12
CA PHE A 18 -5.93 7.09 -5.08
C PHE A 18 -6.08 5.72 -4.38
N HIS A 19 -7.05 4.89 -4.81
CA HIS A 19 -7.23 3.56 -4.21
C HIS A 19 -6.08 2.60 -4.50
N THR A 20 -5.47 2.74 -5.68
CA THR A 20 -4.43 1.84 -6.16
C THR A 20 -3.14 2.58 -6.54
N PRO A 21 -2.42 3.15 -5.55
CA PRO A 21 -1.16 3.84 -5.82
C PRO A 21 -0.05 2.88 -6.22
N THR A 22 0.97 3.43 -6.87
CA THR A 22 2.26 2.76 -7.03
C THR A 22 3.04 2.86 -5.73
N PHE A 23 3.47 1.71 -5.21
CA PHE A 23 4.40 1.59 -4.09
C PHE A 23 5.78 1.19 -4.60
N SER A 24 6.82 1.88 -4.13
CA SER A 24 8.21 1.62 -4.50
C SER A 24 9.08 1.42 -3.27
N ASN A 25 10.00 0.47 -3.34
CA ASN A 25 11.00 0.20 -2.32
C ASN A 25 12.35 -0.18 -2.95
N ILE A 26 13.40 -0.19 -2.16
CA ILE A 26 14.73 -0.66 -2.57
C ILE A 26 14.82 -2.15 -2.26
N SER A 27 15.21 -2.95 -3.25
CA SER A 27 15.42 -4.39 -3.08
C SER A 27 16.73 -4.68 -2.33
N LYS A 28 16.89 -5.92 -1.88
CA LYS A 28 18.16 -6.38 -1.28
C LYS A 28 19.38 -6.22 -2.21
N LYS A 29 19.13 -6.19 -3.53
CA LYS A 29 20.16 -6.00 -4.57
C LYS A 29 20.41 -4.53 -4.90
N MET A 30 19.84 -3.60 -4.12
CA MET A 30 19.91 -2.15 -4.36
C MET A 30 19.27 -1.70 -5.68
N THR A 31 18.30 -2.46 -6.19
CA THR A 31 17.47 -2.08 -7.33
C THR A 31 16.14 -1.50 -6.86
N LEU A 32 15.56 -0.62 -7.66
CA LEU A 32 14.22 -0.09 -7.41
C LEU A 32 13.17 -1.12 -7.84
N GLU A 33 12.21 -1.38 -6.94
CA GLU A 33 11.09 -2.26 -7.18
C GLU A 33 9.79 -1.48 -7.02
N SER A 34 8.94 -1.50 -8.05
CA SER A 34 7.67 -0.77 -8.06
C SER A 34 6.52 -1.72 -8.39
N ARG A 35 5.37 -1.52 -7.74
CA ARG A 35 4.11 -2.25 -8.00
C ARG A 35 2.92 -1.46 -7.54
N ILE A 36 1.77 -1.81 -8.07
CA ILE A 36 0.49 -1.30 -7.57
C ILE A 36 0.16 -2.02 -6.26
N VAL A 37 -0.32 -1.26 -5.28
CA VAL A 37 -0.88 -1.78 -4.03
C VAL A 37 -2.27 -1.19 -3.80
N VAL A 38 -3.07 -1.82 -2.95
CA VAL A 38 -4.38 -1.29 -2.56
C VAL A 38 -4.22 -0.52 -1.27
N LEU A 39 -4.51 0.78 -1.28
CA LEU A 39 -4.55 1.59 -0.07
C LEU A 39 -5.74 1.13 0.80
N ARG A 40 -5.44 0.64 2.00
CA ARG A 40 -6.44 0.06 2.92
C ARG A 40 -6.82 0.99 4.07
N LYS A 41 -5.90 1.84 4.49
CA LYS A 41 -6.14 2.83 5.55
C LYS A 41 -5.23 4.04 5.33
N PHE A 42 -5.76 5.21 5.60
CA PHE A 42 -5.01 6.42 5.89
C PHE A 42 -5.33 6.85 7.32
N ASP A 43 -4.32 6.93 8.15
CA ASP A 43 -4.40 7.43 9.52
C ASP A 43 -3.82 8.84 9.53
N GLU A 44 -4.71 9.83 9.61
CA GLU A 44 -4.33 11.25 9.52
C GLU A 44 -3.55 11.72 10.74
N GLU A 45 -3.94 11.27 11.94
CA GLU A 45 -3.31 11.70 13.20
C GLU A 45 -1.89 11.16 13.32
N LYS A 46 -1.72 9.89 12.96
CA LYS A 46 -0.43 9.20 13.02
C LYS A 46 0.37 9.32 11.73
N LEU A 47 -0.20 9.89 10.67
CA LEU A 47 0.40 10.01 9.33
C LEU A 47 0.86 8.67 8.75
N PHE A 48 0.00 7.64 8.78
CA PHE A 48 0.27 6.34 8.22
C PHE A 48 -0.60 6.03 6.99
N LEU A 49 0.05 5.45 5.97
CA LEU A 49 -0.60 4.77 4.85
C LEU A 49 -0.42 3.27 5.01
N ASN A 50 -1.52 2.50 4.99
CA ASN A 50 -1.46 1.05 5.17
C ASN A 50 -1.88 0.32 3.90
N PHE A 51 -1.17 -0.75 3.56
CA PHE A 51 -1.61 -1.75 2.60
C PHE A 51 -1.36 -3.16 3.13
N HIS A 52 -2.07 -4.14 2.57
CA HIS A 52 -1.93 -5.54 2.94
C HIS A 52 -1.05 -6.27 1.94
N THR A 53 -0.32 -7.28 2.41
CA THR A 53 0.53 -8.13 1.56
C THR A 53 0.68 -9.52 2.16
N ASP A 54 1.11 -10.47 1.33
CA ASP A 54 1.55 -11.77 1.83
C ASP A 54 2.92 -11.63 2.50
N PHE A 55 3.03 -12.09 3.74
CA PHE A 55 4.25 -12.03 4.54
C PHE A 55 5.43 -12.81 3.92
N ARG A 56 5.13 -13.80 3.07
CA ARG A 56 6.13 -14.58 2.33
C ARG A 56 6.65 -13.88 1.07
N SER A 57 6.06 -12.72 0.71
CA SER A 57 6.44 -11.95 -0.48
C SER A 57 7.90 -11.43 -0.38
N PRO A 58 8.65 -11.41 -1.50
CA PRO A 58 10.03 -10.91 -1.53
C PRO A 58 10.20 -9.52 -0.94
N LYS A 59 9.23 -8.61 -1.14
CA LYS A 59 9.26 -7.24 -0.59
C LYS A 59 9.40 -7.18 0.94
N ILE A 60 8.95 -8.21 1.66
CA ILE A 60 9.11 -8.28 3.13
C ILE A 60 10.59 -8.33 3.51
N LEU A 61 11.36 -9.13 2.78
CA LEU A 61 12.79 -9.24 3.04
C LEU A 61 13.54 -7.96 2.62
N ASP A 62 13.06 -7.29 1.57
CA ASP A 62 13.62 -6.01 1.14
C ASP A 62 13.38 -4.93 2.19
N LEU A 63 12.13 -4.79 2.66
CA LEU A 63 11.74 -3.81 3.68
C LEU A 63 12.39 -4.07 5.05
N LYS A 64 12.70 -5.32 5.39
CA LYS A 64 13.50 -5.64 6.59
C LYS A 64 14.92 -5.13 6.50
N LYS A 65 15.49 -5.07 5.27
CA LYS A 65 16.85 -4.59 5.04
C LYS A 65 16.92 -3.07 4.86
N ASN A 66 15.94 -2.52 4.14
CA ASN A 66 15.82 -1.08 3.91
C ASN A 66 14.33 -0.71 3.89
N ASN A 67 13.91 -0.02 4.91
CA ASN A 67 12.51 0.35 5.12
C ASN A 67 12.11 1.68 4.47
N ASN A 68 13.02 2.35 3.75
CA ASN A 68 12.68 3.50 2.93
C ASN A 68 11.77 3.08 1.77
N SER A 69 10.71 3.81 1.57
CA SER A 69 9.72 3.54 0.55
C SER A 69 9.06 4.81 0.04
N SER A 70 8.32 4.69 -1.04
CA SER A 70 7.55 5.81 -1.55
C SER A 70 6.26 5.36 -2.20
N PHE A 71 5.30 6.28 -2.23
CA PHE A 71 4.06 6.14 -2.99
C PHE A 71 3.98 7.19 -4.07
N LEU A 72 3.45 6.79 -5.22
CA LEU A 72 3.02 7.68 -6.28
C LEU A 72 1.52 7.52 -6.46
N PHE A 73 0.79 8.60 -6.25
CA PHE A 73 -0.63 8.74 -6.57
C PHE A 73 -0.79 9.69 -7.74
N TYR A 74 -1.73 9.38 -8.63
CA TYR A 74 -2.09 10.28 -9.71
C TYR A 74 -3.60 10.25 -9.95
N ASP A 75 -4.20 11.43 -9.99
CA ASP A 75 -5.58 11.61 -10.37
C ASP A 75 -5.64 12.29 -11.74
N HIS A 76 -5.98 11.50 -12.75
CA HIS A 76 -6.03 11.95 -14.13
C HIS A 76 -7.12 13.03 -14.36
N SER A 77 -8.25 12.92 -13.65
CA SER A 77 -9.41 13.80 -13.86
C SER A 77 -9.13 15.25 -13.46
N ILE A 78 -8.33 15.44 -12.43
CA ILE A 78 -7.95 16.76 -11.90
C ILE A 78 -6.45 17.05 -12.02
N LYS A 79 -5.71 16.13 -12.66
CA LYS A 79 -4.28 16.28 -12.96
C LYS A 79 -3.40 16.56 -11.72
N ILE A 80 -3.71 15.91 -10.60
CA ILE A 80 -2.94 16.01 -9.36
C ILE A 80 -2.08 14.76 -9.18
N GLN A 81 -0.79 14.96 -8.93
CA GLN A 81 0.17 13.94 -8.52
C GLN A 81 0.59 14.16 -7.07
N LEU A 82 0.67 13.08 -6.29
CA LEU A 82 1.36 13.08 -5.00
C LEU A 82 2.52 12.08 -5.04
N ARG A 83 3.71 12.52 -4.67
CA ARG A 83 4.85 11.67 -4.33
C ARG A 83 5.02 11.72 -2.82
N ILE A 84 4.91 10.59 -2.15
CA ILE A 84 4.95 10.52 -0.68
C ILE A 84 6.14 9.65 -0.29
N LYS A 85 7.12 10.22 0.42
CA LYS A 85 8.21 9.45 1.02
C LYS A 85 7.76 8.89 2.36
N THR A 86 8.11 7.64 2.61
CA THR A 86 7.65 6.94 3.80
C THR A 86 8.72 6.01 4.38
N ILE A 87 8.59 5.74 5.68
CA ILE A 87 9.30 4.66 6.38
C ILE A 87 8.31 3.55 6.65
N SER A 88 8.59 2.36 6.12
CA SER A 88 7.73 1.18 6.23
C SER A 88 8.01 0.38 7.48
N SER A 89 6.96 -0.11 8.14
CA SER A 89 7.02 -1.11 9.20
C SER A 89 6.16 -2.31 8.85
N ILE A 90 6.60 -3.51 9.23
CA ILE A 90 5.95 -4.77 8.90
C ILE A 90 5.23 -5.30 10.13
N ASN A 91 3.94 -5.53 10.00
CA ASN A 91 3.08 -6.07 11.05
C ASN A 91 2.51 -7.42 10.59
N ASN A 92 2.88 -8.50 11.29
CA ASN A 92 2.40 -9.86 11.06
C ASN A 92 2.21 -10.52 12.42
N GLN A 93 1.10 -11.23 12.61
CA GLN A 93 0.75 -11.94 13.85
C GLN A 93 0.81 -11.06 15.13
N ASN A 94 0.53 -9.78 14.99
CA ASN A 94 0.43 -8.83 16.11
C ASN A 94 -0.95 -8.17 16.09
N GLU A 95 -1.21 -7.32 17.08
CA GLU A 95 -2.51 -6.64 17.24
C GLU A 95 -2.93 -5.85 16.00
N ILE A 96 -2.01 -5.14 15.34
CA ILE A 96 -2.27 -4.37 14.11
C ILE A 96 -2.71 -5.29 12.97
N ALA A 97 -2.01 -6.41 12.80
CA ALA A 97 -2.36 -7.40 11.79
C ALA A 97 -3.71 -8.07 12.11
N LYS A 98 -3.95 -8.39 13.37
CA LYS A 98 -5.21 -9.02 13.81
C LYS A 98 -6.42 -8.13 13.57
N GLN A 99 -6.37 -6.88 14.00
CA GLN A 99 -7.43 -5.90 13.75
C GLN A 99 -7.72 -5.71 12.26
N SER A 100 -6.68 -5.60 11.45
CA SER A 100 -6.83 -5.48 10.00
C SER A 100 -7.40 -6.76 9.36
N TRP A 101 -6.98 -7.93 9.84
CA TRP A 101 -7.50 -9.21 9.38
C TRP A 101 -8.98 -9.36 9.65
N ASP A 102 -9.43 -9.04 10.87
CA ASP A 102 -10.83 -9.16 11.27
C ASP A 102 -11.76 -8.28 10.42
N LEU A 103 -11.29 -7.13 9.97
CA LEU A 103 -12.01 -6.22 9.07
C LEU A 103 -11.88 -6.59 7.58
N THR A 104 -11.00 -7.54 7.23
CA THR A 104 -10.77 -7.91 5.83
C THR A 104 -11.87 -8.87 5.34
N GLN A 105 -12.49 -8.54 4.21
CA GLN A 105 -13.52 -9.37 3.56
C GLN A 105 -12.97 -10.75 3.18
N LEU A 106 -13.81 -11.79 3.26
CA LEU A 106 -13.44 -13.18 2.95
C LEU A 106 -12.85 -13.33 1.54
N SER A 107 -13.43 -12.66 0.55
CA SER A 107 -12.91 -12.60 -0.82
C SER A 107 -11.47 -12.07 -0.90
N SER A 108 -11.12 -11.11 -0.04
CA SER A 108 -9.75 -10.56 0.03
C SER A 108 -8.80 -11.43 0.86
N ARG A 109 -9.31 -12.18 1.85
CA ARG A 109 -8.50 -13.13 2.64
C ARG A 109 -8.04 -14.33 1.80
N LYS A 110 -8.79 -14.66 0.77
CA LYS A 110 -8.54 -15.78 -0.15
C LYS A 110 -7.12 -15.80 -0.72
N CYS A 111 -6.56 -14.64 -1.08
CA CYS A 111 -5.22 -14.56 -1.67
C CYS A 111 -4.09 -15.00 -0.72
N TYR A 112 -4.35 -15.11 0.58
CA TYR A 112 -3.38 -15.59 1.59
C TYR A 112 -3.43 -17.11 1.80
N LEU A 113 -4.36 -17.81 1.12
CA LEU A 113 -4.51 -19.29 1.18
C LEU A 113 -3.66 -20.01 0.14
N THR A 114 -2.88 -19.31 -0.65
CA THR A 114 -2.01 -19.92 -1.67
C THR A 114 -0.96 -20.83 -1.03
N LYS A 115 -0.77 -22.02 -1.61
CA LYS A 115 0.23 -23.00 -1.11
C LYS A 115 1.66 -22.50 -1.29
N LYS A 116 1.97 -21.96 -2.46
CA LYS A 116 3.28 -21.38 -2.77
C LYS A 116 3.31 -19.90 -2.37
N ARG A 117 4.50 -19.40 -2.00
CA ARG A 117 4.70 -17.97 -1.74
C ARG A 117 4.58 -17.16 -3.04
N PRO A 118 4.19 -15.87 -2.97
CA PRO A 118 4.23 -15.00 -4.13
C PRO A 118 5.60 -14.97 -4.82
N SER A 119 5.61 -14.86 -6.15
CA SER A 119 6.81 -14.88 -6.99
C SER A 119 7.53 -16.24 -7.05
N SER A 120 6.88 -17.34 -6.65
CA SER A 120 7.38 -18.69 -6.90
C SER A 120 7.30 -19.00 -8.40
N LYS A 121 8.33 -19.67 -8.94
CA LYS A 121 8.30 -20.17 -10.33
C LYS A 121 7.29 -21.30 -10.47
N THR A 122 6.57 -21.32 -11.58
CA THR A 122 5.65 -22.37 -11.99
C THR A 122 5.88 -22.71 -13.45
N ASN A 123 5.53 -23.92 -13.87
CA ASN A 123 5.66 -24.37 -15.26
C ASN A 123 4.43 -24.02 -16.10
N ILE A 124 3.31 -23.69 -15.46
CA ILE A 124 2.03 -23.34 -16.09
C ILE A 124 1.46 -22.09 -15.40
N PRO A 125 0.60 -21.31 -16.08
CA PRO A 125 -0.16 -20.24 -15.43
C PRO A 125 -1.08 -20.83 -14.35
N GLU A 126 -0.84 -20.45 -13.08
CA GLU A 126 -1.66 -20.87 -11.93
C GLU A 126 -1.79 -19.76 -10.90
N ASP A 127 -2.91 -19.69 -10.20
CA ASP A 127 -3.16 -18.74 -9.11
C ASP A 127 -2.60 -19.21 -7.76
N GLY A 128 -2.19 -20.48 -7.68
CA GLY A 128 -1.67 -21.10 -6.46
C GLY A 128 -2.72 -21.37 -5.38
N LEU A 129 -4.00 -21.11 -5.64
CA LEU A 129 -5.09 -21.40 -4.71
C LEU A 129 -5.41 -22.89 -4.63
N PRO A 130 -5.97 -23.37 -3.49
CA PRO A 130 -6.58 -24.68 -3.41
C PRO A 130 -7.69 -24.82 -4.48
N LYS A 131 -7.75 -25.97 -5.15
CA LYS A 131 -8.70 -26.20 -6.28
C LYS A 131 -10.16 -25.92 -5.88
N HIS A 132 -10.58 -26.27 -4.66
CA HIS A 132 -11.95 -26.07 -4.19
C HIS A 132 -12.31 -24.59 -3.94
N LEU A 133 -11.31 -23.68 -3.91
CA LEU A 133 -11.54 -22.25 -3.76
C LEU A 133 -11.51 -21.48 -5.10
N GLN A 134 -11.30 -22.15 -6.21
CA GLN A 134 -11.34 -21.51 -7.53
C GLN A 134 -12.76 -21.05 -7.84
N GLY A 135 -12.93 -19.74 -8.09
CA GLY A 135 -14.23 -19.15 -8.41
C GLY A 135 -15.18 -18.89 -7.22
N ILE A 136 -14.87 -19.37 -6.01
CA ILE A 136 -15.70 -19.18 -4.82
C ILE A 136 -14.91 -18.53 -3.68
N ASP A 137 -15.61 -17.87 -2.78
CA ASP A 137 -14.99 -17.31 -1.58
C ASP A 137 -14.85 -18.38 -0.50
N PRO A 138 -13.79 -18.33 0.33
CA PRO A 138 -13.64 -19.26 1.46
C PRO A 138 -14.70 -18.96 2.52
N THR A 139 -15.05 -19.98 3.30
CA THR A 139 -15.76 -19.78 4.57
C THR A 139 -14.85 -19.02 5.55
N LYS A 140 -15.46 -18.46 6.60
CA LYS A 140 -14.68 -17.77 7.65
C LYS A 140 -13.61 -18.70 8.23
N ASN A 141 -13.98 -19.92 8.57
CA ASN A 141 -13.08 -20.91 9.15
C ASN A 141 -11.92 -21.28 8.21
N GLU A 142 -12.19 -21.55 6.94
CA GLU A 142 -11.15 -21.81 5.94
C GLU A 142 -10.22 -20.62 5.76
N SER A 143 -10.77 -19.39 5.80
CA SER A 143 -9.99 -18.16 5.62
C SER A 143 -8.94 -17.96 6.71
N GLU A 144 -9.19 -18.43 7.94
CA GLU A 144 -8.25 -18.29 9.06
C GLU A 144 -6.89 -18.97 8.81
N GLY A 145 -6.85 -20.02 7.97
CA GLY A 145 -5.60 -20.62 7.52
C GLY A 145 -4.64 -19.66 6.81
N GLY A 146 -5.17 -18.56 6.27
CA GLY A 146 -4.39 -17.52 5.59
C GLY A 146 -3.77 -16.47 6.53
N TYR A 147 -4.21 -16.39 7.78
CA TYR A 147 -3.75 -15.36 8.73
C TYR A 147 -2.24 -15.34 8.93
N ASN A 148 -1.60 -16.51 9.02
CA ASN A 148 -0.15 -16.60 9.15
C ASN A 148 0.64 -15.97 8.00
N ASN A 149 0.03 -15.93 6.82
CA ASN A 149 0.60 -15.34 5.62
C ASN A 149 0.23 -13.85 5.45
N PHE A 150 -0.68 -13.34 6.26
CA PHE A 150 -1.15 -11.96 6.17
C PHE A 150 -0.18 -10.99 6.85
N ALA A 151 0.09 -9.87 6.22
CA ALA A 151 0.83 -8.77 6.83
C ALA A 151 0.23 -7.43 6.45
N VAL A 152 0.29 -6.49 7.39
CA VAL A 152 0.02 -5.06 7.19
C VAL A 152 1.34 -4.33 7.11
N ILE A 153 1.55 -3.61 6.00
CA ILE A 153 2.65 -2.66 5.89
C ILE A 153 2.11 -1.30 6.26
N GLN A 154 2.60 -0.76 7.38
CA GLN A 154 2.34 0.62 7.80
C GLN A 154 3.50 1.49 7.32
N ASN A 155 3.17 2.59 6.67
CA ASN A 155 4.13 3.47 6.03
C ASN A 155 3.98 4.86 6.63
N LYS A 156 4.90 5.22 7.53
CA LYS A 156 4.95 6.54 8.16
C LYS A 156 5.32 7.58 7.11
N ILE A 157 4.48 8.57 6.93
CA ILE A 157 4.73 9.67 5.99
C ILE A 157 5.80 10.59 6.57
N GLU A 158 6.86 10.84 5.79
CA GLU A 158 7.91 11.80 6.10
C GLU A 158 7.75 13.10 5.31
N SER A 159 7.37 12.97 4.03
CA SER A 159 7.13 14.14 3.19
C SER A 159 6.13 13.84 2.08
N ILE A 160 5.45 14.88 1.62
CA ILE A 160 4.55 14.86 0.47
C ILE A 160 5.02 15.94 -0.51
N ASP A 161 5.13 15.55 -1.77
CA ASP A 161 5.36 16.44 -2.89
C ASP A 161 4.07 16.44 -3.73
N TRP A 162 3.34 17.52 -3.68
CA TRP A 162 2.11 17.74 -4.42
C TRP A 162 2.39 18.53 -5.69
N LEU A 163 1.94 18.02 -6.84
CA LEU A 163 2.06 18.67 -8.13
C LEU A 163 0.70 18.74 -8.81
N TYR A 164 0.28 19.94 -9.16
CA TYR A 164 -0.87 20.18 -10.03
C TYR A 164 -0.39 20.53 -11.43
N LEU A 165 -0.83 19.75 -12.42
CA LEU A 165 -0.49 19.95 -13.83
C LEU A 165 -1.58 20.78 -14.49
N SER A 166 -1.22 21.98 -14.99
CA SER A 166 -2.13 22.88 -15.66
C SER A 166 -1.46 23.50 -16.89
N TYR A 167 -2.24 23.68 -17.95
CA TYR A 167 -1.79 24.40 -19.15
C TYR A 167 -1.44 25.86 -18.83
N SER A 168 -2.17 26.50 -17.90
CA SER A 168 -1.94 27.88 -17.47
C SER A 168 -0.80 28.04 -16.46
N GLY A 169 -0.02 27.00 -16.22
CA GLY A 169 1.09 26.97 -15.27
C GLY A 169 0.90 25.90 -14.19
N HIS A 170 1.92 25.09 -13.98
CA HIS A 170 1.95 24.06 -12.95
C HIS A 170 2.11 24.71 -11.57
N LYS A 171 1.65 24.02 -10.53
CA LYS A 171 1.87 24.42 -9.12
C LYS A 171 2.43 23.25 -8.36
N ARG A 172 3.47 23.47 -7.56
CA ARG A 172 4.13 22.42 -6.78
C ARG A 172 4.34 22.85 -5.34
N LEU A 173 3.97 21.99 -4.40
CA LEU A 173 4.09 22.23 -2.96
C LEU A 173 4.82 21.06 -2.32
N GLY A 174 5.89 21.35 -1.62
CA GLY A 174 6.55 20.42 -0.71
C GLY A 174 5.97 20.53 0.69
N ILE A 175 5.70 19.41 1.34
CA ILE A 175 5.24 19.32 2.73
C ILE A 175 6.18 18.35 3.43
N ASN A 176 6.95 18.82 4.39
CA ASN A 176 7.78 17.99 5.25
C ASN A 176 7.16 17.92 6.65
N PHE A 177 7.23 16.75 7.27
CA PHE A 177 6.69 16.56 8.62
C PHE A 177 7.83 16.49 9.64
N LYS A 178 7.84 17.43 10.57
CA LYS A 178 8.75 17.44 11.71
C LYS A 178 7.92 17.26 13.00
N ASN A 179 8.14 16.13 13.67
CA ASN A 179 7.31 15.75 14.84
C ASN A 179 5.79 15.76 14.53
N ASN A 180 5.40 15.27 13.35
CA ASN A 180 4.03 15.30 12.80
C ASN A 180 3.48 16.72 12.50
N ILE A 181 4.26 17.76 12.64
CA ILE A 181 3.87 19.14 12.29
C ILE A 181 4.28 19.38 10.83
N PRO A 182 3.36 19.80 9.95
CA PRO A 182 3.67 20.06 8.56
C PRO A 182 4.39 21.41 8.38
N GLU A 183 5.49 21.39 7.63
CA GLU A 183 6.18 22.57 7.10
C GLU A 183 5.95 22.64 5.59
N PHE A 184 5.49 23.77 5.09
CA PHE A 184 5.11 23.98 3.70
C PHE A 184 6.12 24.83 2.94
N SER A 185 6.42 24.45 1.71
CA SER A 185 7.29 25.21 0.82
C SER A 185 6.79 25.15 -0.62
N TRP A 186 6.54 26.30 -1.25
CA TRP A 186 6.29 26.37 -2.68
C TRP A 186 7.58 26.05 -3.44
N LEU A 187 7.46 25.22 -4.48
CA LEU A 187 8.57 24.78 -5.31
C LEU A 187 8.32 25.18 -6.76
N ILE A 188 9.38 25.41 -7.48
CA ILE A 188 9.29 25.49 -8.95
C ILE A 188 8.97 24.08 -9.48
N PRO A 189 7.95 23.92 -10.33
CA PRO A 189 7.52 22.62 -10.89
C PRO A 189 8.59 21.92 -11.71
#